data_748110dff675260a162691748e03d6d7
#
_entry.id   748110dff675260a162691748e03d6d7
#
_cell.length_a   1.000
_cell.length_b   1.000
_cell.length_c   1.000
_cell.angle_alpha   90.00
_cell.angle_beta   90.00
_cell.angle_gamma   90.00
#
_symmetry.space_group_name_H-M   'P 1'
#
loop_
_entity.id
_entity.type
_entity.pdbx_description
1 polymer ?
#
loop_
_entity_poly.entity_id
_entity_poly.type
_entity_poly.pdbx_seq_one_letter_code
_entity_poly.pdbx_strand_id
1 'polypeptide(L)'
;MGNFFKKIAPPEQWQVPVIILLGVIVGLGFFILRISNAATYLSDDSQTCVNCHVMNPQYATWSHSAHREVTNCNDCHVPHDNVFNKYFFKAKDGLRHATMFTLRQEPQVI
;
A
#
# COMPACT_ATOMS: atom_id res chain seq x y z
N MET A 1 4.35 -13.69 -31.40
CA MET A 1 4.63 -13.67 -29.95
C MET A 1 5.79 -14.58 -29.50
N GLY A 2 6.06 -15.72 -30.17
CA GLY A 2 7.10 -16.67 -29.74
C GLY A 2 8.55 -16.17 -29.78
N ASN A 3 8.91 -15.23 -30.65
CA ASN A 3 10.30 -14.77 -30.79
C ASN A 3 10.73 -13.73 -29.75
N PHE A 4 9.79 -13.02 -29.13
CA PHE A 4 10.08 -12.05 -28.08
C PHE A 4 10.50 -12.75 -26.77
N PHE A 5 9.75 -13.78 -26.37
CA PHE A 5 10.06 -14.55 -25.17
C PHE A 5 11.39 -15.31 -25.27
N LYS A 6 11.75 -15.81 -26.47
CA LYS A 6 13.05 -16.46 -26.70
C LYS A 6 14.25 -15.51 -26.54
N LYS A 7 14.08 -14.21 -26.80
CA LYS A 7 15.14 -13.20 -26.63
C LYS A 7 15.37 -12.79 -25.17
N ILE A 8 14.34 -12.93 -24.32
CA ILE A 8 14.39 -12.52 -22.92
C ILE A 8 14.63 -13.72 -21.99
N ALA A 9 14.35 -14.94 -22.48
CA ALA A 9 14.56 -16.15 -21.69
C ALA A 9 16.04 -16.33 -21.33
N PRO A 10 16.35 -16.67 -20.07
CA PRO A 10 17.71 -16.96 -19.67
C PRO A 10 18.23 -18.24 -20.38
N PRO A 11 19.57 -18.43 -20.48
CA PRO A 11 20.17 -19.65 -20.98
C PRO A 11 19.61 -20.87 -20.25
N GLU A 12 19.54 -22.03 -20.90
CA GLU A 12 18.88 -23.24 -20.36
C GLU A 12 19.36 -23.61 -18.96
N GLN A 13 20.65 -23.48 -18.69
CA GLN A 13 21.24 -23.75 -17.37
C GLN A 13 20.77 -22.81 -16.25
N TRP A 14 20.25 -21.62 -16.60
CA TRP A 14 19.76 -20.62 -15.65
C TRP A 14 18.24 -20.58 -15.54
N GLN A 15 17.50 -21.31 -16.35
CA GLN A 15 16.05 -21.27 -16.36
C GLN A 15 15.45 -21.69 -15.01
N VAL A 16 15.91 -22.81 -14.46
CA VAL A 16 15.40 -23.32 -13.18
C VAL A 16 15.71 -22.36 -12.04
N PRO A 17 16.96 -21.91 -11.79
CA PRO A 17 17.24 -20.97 -10.72
C PRO A 17 16.51 -19.62 -10.90
N VAL A 18 16.32 -19.14 -12.12
CA VAL A 18 15.55 -17.89 -12.37
C VAL A 18 14.06 -18.08 -12.04
N ILE A 19 13.46 -19.21 -12.44
CA ILE A 19 12.05 -19.49 -12.11
C ILE A 19 11.86 -19.60 -10.59
N ILE A 20 12.77 -20.27 -9.90
CA ILE A 20 12.72 -20.38 -8.43
C ILE A 20 12.83 -18.98 -7.80
N LEU A 21 13.79 -18.18 -8.23
CA LEU A 21 14.00 -16.82 -7.72
C LEU A 21 12.75 -15.94 -7.94
N LEU A 22 12.18 -15.98 -9.14
CA LEU A 22 10.95 -15.25 -9.44
C LEU A 22 9.78 -15.74 -8.58
N GLY A 23 9.64 -17.05 -8.39
CA GLY A 23 8.62 -17.62 -7.50
C GLY A 23 8.77 -17.15 -6.06
N VAL A 24 10.01 -17.09 -5.55
CA VAL A 24 10.30 -16.57 -4.20
C VAL A 24 9.95 -15.08 -4.11
N ILE A 25 10.36 -14.27 -5.08
CA ILE A 25 10.08 -12.82 -5.08
C ILE A 25 8.56 -12.57 -5.11
N VAL A 26 7.84 -13.25 -5.99
CA VAL A 26 6.37 -13.12 -6.09
C VAL A 26 5.70 -13.60 -4.80
N GLY A 27 6.12 -14.73 -4.27
CA GLY A 27 5.58 -15.26 -3.02
C GLY A 27 5.81 -14.33 -1.83
N LEU A 28 7.01 -13.76 -1.69
CA LEU A 28 7.32 -12.76 -0.66
C LEU A 28 6.50 -11.48 -0.86
N GLY A 29 6.31 -11.04 -2.11
CA GLY A 29 5.47 -9.89 -2.42
C GLY A 29 4.02 -10.10 -1.94
N PHE A 30 3.40 -11.23 -2.27
CA PHE A 30 2.08 -11.58 -1.79
C PHE A 30 2.01 -11.70 -0.27
N PHE A 31 3.00 -12.31 0.35
CA PHE A 31 3.09 -12.44 1.80
C PHE A 31 3.12 -11.06 2.47
N ILE A 32 3.98 -10.15 1.98
CA ILE A 32 4.07 -8.78 2.52
C ILE A 32 2.72 -8.05 2.37
N LEU A 33 2.09 -8.10 1.19
CA LEU A 33 0.79 -7.49 0.96
C LEU A 33 -0.29 -8.06 1.90
N ARG A 34 -0.20 -9.33 2.22
CA ARG A 34 -1.16 -9.99 3.12
C ARG A 34 -0.95 -9.59 4.57
N ILE A 35 0.29 -9.63 5.09
CA ILE A 35 0.58 -9.28 6.49
C ILE A 35 0.44 -7.78 6.78
N SER A 36 0.72 -6.92 5.79
CA SER A 36 0.52 -5.46 5.89
C SER A 36 -0.95 -5.06 5.78
N ASN A 37 -1.85 -6.02 5.52
CA ASN A 37 -3.28 -5.77 5.32
C ASN A 37 -3.54 -4.70 4.22
N ALA A 38 -2.71 -4.72 3.17
CA ALA A 38 -2.72 -3.68 2.12
C ALA A 38 -4.08 -3.51 1.43
N ALA A 39 -4.88 -4.58 1.34
CA ALA A 39 -6.20 -4.53 0.71
C ALA A 39 -7.19 -3.60 1.42
N THR A 40 -7.02 -3.34 2.72
CA THR A 40 -7.92 -2.43 3.46
C THR A 40 -7.80 -0.98 2.99
N TYR A 41 -6.67 -0.60 2.38
CA TYR A 41 -6.48 0.74 1.82
C TYR A 41 -7.38 1.04 0.61
N LEU A 42 -8.00 0.02 0.02
CA LEU A 42 -9.04 0.21 -0.99
C LEU A 42 -10.36 0.69 -0.38
N SER A 43 -10.59 0.41 0.90
CA SER A 43 -11.75 0.86 1.67
C SER A 43 -11.62 2.35 2.06
N ASP A 44 -12.75 2.98 2.40
CA ASP A 44 -12.80 4.33 2.98
C ASP A 44 -13.01 4.29 4.50
N ASP A 45 -13.00 3.11 5.12
CA ASP A 45 -13.15 2.94 6.55
C ASP A 45 -12.01 3.63 7.32
N SER A 46 -12.36 4.45 8.29
CA SER A 46 -11.40 5.16 9.17
C SER A 46 -10.51 4.19 9.97
N GLN A 47 -10.98 2.98 10.24
CA GLN A 47 -10.17 1.95 10.89
C GLN A 47 -8.97 1.50 10.05
N THR A 48 -9.02 1.66 8.75
CA THR A 48 -7.88 1.39 7.87
C THR A 48 -6.64 2.22 8.26
N CYS A 49 -6.86 3.45 8.72
CA CYS A 49 -5.77 4.34 9.12
C CYS A 49 -5.01 3.84 10.35
N VAL A 50 -5.68 3.18 11.30
CA VAL A 50 -5.04 2.61 12.50
C VAL A 50 -4.34 1.27 12.27
N ASN A 51 -4.35 0.76 11.04
CA ASN A 51 -3.46 -0.31 10.64
C ASN A 51 -1.97 0.07 10.84
N CYS A 52 -1.66 1.37 10.80
CA CYS A 52 -0.40 1.92 11.27
C CYS A 52 -0.59 2.47 12.69
N HIS A 53 0.08 1.89 13.69
CA HIS A 53 -0.07 2.29 15.10
C HIS A 53 0.25 3.77 15.37
N VAL A 54 1.06 4.41 14.55
CA VAL A 54 1.38 5.84 14.63
C VAL A 54 0.14 6.73 14.43
N MET A 55 -0.91 6.21 13.78
CA MET A 55 -2.17 6.94 13.55
C MET A 55 -3.18 6.82 14.72
N ASN A 56 -2.84 6.06 15.78
CA ASN A 56 -3.74 5.91 16.93
C ASN A 56 -4.15 7.23 17.58
N PRO A 57 -3.24 8.22 17.84
CA PRO A 57 -3.63 9.50 18.43
C PRO A 57 -4.60 10.28 17.53
N GLN A 58 -4.39 10.31 16.23
CA GLN A 58 -5.24 10.99 15.26
C GLN A 58 -6.63 10.35 15.20
N TYR A 59 -6.66 9.03 15.17
CA TYR A 59 -7.92 8.28 15.22
C TYR A 59 -8.69 8.53 16.51
N ALA A 60 -8.00 8.52 17.66
CA ALA A 60 -8.61 8.81 18.95
C ALA A 60 -9.21 10.22 18.97
N THR A 61 -8.48 11.23 18.49
CA THR A 61 -8.97 12.62 18.39
C THR A 61 -10.21 12.70 17.48
N TRP A 62 -10.16 12.10 16.29
CA TRP A 62 -11.31 12.07 15.37
C TRP A 62 -12.51 11.36 15.99
N SER A 63 -12.31 10.21 16.63
CA SER A 63 -13.39 9.39 17.21
C SER A 63 -14.14 10.06 18.36
N HIS A 64 -13.55 11.06 18.99
CA HIS A 64 -14.19 11.90 20.04
C HIS A 64 -14.70 13.23 19.49
N SER A 65 -14.52 13.51 18.22
CA SER A 65 -15.00 14.75 17.58
C SER A 65 -16.43 14.63 17.08
N ALA A 66 -17.08 15.78 16.86
CA ALA A 66 -18.39 15.86 16.22
C ALA A 66 -18.38 15.34 14.75
N HIS A 67 -17.21 15.24 14.14
CA HIS A 67 -17.06 14.78 12.75
C HIS A 67 -17.23 13.26 12.60
N ARG A 68 -17.03 12.49 13.68
CA ARG A 68 -17.15 11.03 13.66
C ARG A 68 -18.44 10.52 13.05
N GLU A 69 -19.56 11.17 13.31
CA GLU A 69 -20.89 10.70 12.91
C GLU A 69 -21.22 11.01 11.43
N VAL A 70 -20.45 11.90 10.78
CA VAL A 70 -20.79 12.44 9.45
C VAL A 70 -19.67 12.33 8.44
N THR A 71 -18.43 12.07 8.86
CA THR A 71 -17.27 11.98 7.96
C THR A 71 -16.32 10.87 8.39
N ASN A 72 -15.58 10.33 7.43
CA ASN A 72 -14.42 9.48 7.66
C ASN A 72 -13.11 10.23 7.33
N CYS A 73 -11.96 9.61 7.62
CA CYS A 73 -10.67 10.24 7.37
C CYS A 73 -10.45 10.59 5.89
N ASN A 74 -10.90 9.72 5.00
CA ASN A 74 -10.72 9.90 3.57
C ASN A 74 -11.54 11.06 3.00
N ASP A 75 -12.65 11.44 3.62
CA ASP A 75 -13.48 12.56 3.14
C ASP A 75 -12.72 13.89 3.15
N CYS A 76 -11.76 14.04 4.06
CA CYS A 76 -10.89 15.23 4.15
C CYS A 76 -9.51 15.03 3.54
N HIS A 77 -8.98 13.81 3.56
CA HIS A 77 -7.58 13.55 3.18
C HIS A 77 -7.39 12.99 1.78
N VAL A 78 -8.44 12.53 1.11
CA VAL A 78 -8.37 11.91 -0.22
C VAL A 78 -9.26 12.70 -1.20
N PRO A 79 -8.78 13.02 -2.41
CA PRO A 79 -9.61 13.71 -3.41
C PRO A 79 -10.77 12.82 -3.89
N HIS A 80 -11.92 13.42 -4.10
CA HIS A 80 -13.17 12.75 -4.53
C HIS A 80 -13.68 13.22 -5.90
N ASP A 81 -12.86 13.94 -6.66
CA ASP A 81 -13.18 14.47 -7.97
C ASP A 81 -13.48 13.38 -9.01
N ASN A 82 -12.67 12.31 -9.02
CA ASN A 82 -12.92 11.13 -9.84
C ASN A 82 -12.26 9.87 -9.27
N VAL A 83 -12.76 8.70 -9.70
CA VAL A 83 -12.31 7.39 -9.21
C VAL A 83 -10.82 7.15 -9.48
N PHE A 84 -10.34 7.53 -10.66
CA PHE A 84 -8.93 7.34 -11.02
C PHE A 84 -8.01 8.17 -10.13
N ASN A 85 -8.35 9.44 -9.91
CA ASN A 85 -7.57 10.33 -9.06
C ASN A 85 -7.57 9.87 -7.61
N LYS A 86 -8.73 9.43 -7.11
CA LYS A 86 -8.87 8.86 -5.77
C LYS A 86 -7.90 7.69 -5.54
N TYR A 87 -7.92 6.68 -6.40
CA TYR A 87 -7.07 5.50 -6.23
C TYR A 87 -5.61 5.75 -6.55
N PHE A 88 -5.32 6.61 -7.53
CA PHE A 88 -3.96 7.05 -7.81
C PHE A 88 -3.34 7.79 -6.61
N PHE A 89 -4.12 8.68 -5.99
CA PHE A 89 -3.70 9.39 -4.78
C PHE A 89 -3.43 8.40 -3.64
N LYS A 90 -4.37 7.48 -3.37
CA LYS A 90 -4.20 6.45 -2.33
C LYS A 90 -2.95 5.59 -2.57
N ALA A 91 -2.70 5.17 -3.80
CA ALA A 91 -1.52 4.38 -4.14
C ALA A 91 -0.22 5.16 -3.93
N LYS A 92 -0.16 6.40 -4.42
CA LYS A 92 1.00 7.28 -4.29
C LYS A 92 1.29 7.63 -2.83
N ASP A 93 0.26 8.02 -2.08
CA ASP A 93 0.38 8.43 -0.69
C ASP A 93 0.70 7.24 0.21
N GLY A 94 0.05 6.10 0.01
CA GLY A 94 0.35 4.85 0.72
C GLY A 94 1.77 4.37 0.48
N LEU A 95 2.26 4.43 -0.76
CA LEU A 95 3.63 4.06 -1.09
C LEU A 95 4.65 5.01 -0.45
N ARG A 96 4.35 6.32 -0.44
CA ARG A 96 5.17 7.33 0.24
C ARG A 96 5.28 7.06 1.73
N HIS A 97 4.14 6.83 2.41
CA HIS A 97 4.12 6.50 3.83
C HIS A 97 4.90 5.21 4.12
N ALA A 98 4.64 4.14 3.38
CA ALA A 98 5.36 2.88 3.54
C ALA A 98 6.88 3.05 3.39
N THR A 99 7.32 3.85 2.42
CA THR A 99 8.75 4.13 2.20
C THR A 99 9.34 4.93 3.35
N MET A 100 8.67 6.01 3.78
CA MET A 100 9.17 6.87 4.85
C MET A 100 9.30 6.12 6.18
N PHE A 101 8.28 5.34 6.55
CA PHE A 101 8.33 4.55 7.78
C PHE A 101 9.33 3.39 7.72
N THR A 102 9.49 2.74 6.57
CA THR A 102 10.49 1.69 6.39
C THR A 102 11.91 2.22 6.50
N LEU A 103 12.16 3.42 5.97
CA LEU A 103 13.47 4.09 6.03
C LEU A 103 13.65 4.96 7.28
N ARG A 104 12.68 5.01 8.18
CA ARG A 104 12.67 5.85 9.39
C ARG A 104 12.94 7.34 9.08
N GLN A 105 12.28 7.84 8.05
CA GLN A 105 12.35 9.23 7.59
C GLN A 105 11.06 10.01 7.91
N GLU A 106 10.22 9.45 8.78
CA GLU A 106 9.00 10.11 9.25
C GLU A 106 9.34 11.37 10.04
N PRO A 107 8.53 12.44 9.90
CA PRO A 107 8.69 13.63 10.73
C PRO A 107 8.40 13.30 12.20
N GLN A 108 9.15 13.91 13.12
CA GLN A 108 9.01 13.67 14.57
C GLN A 108 7.69 14.19 15.14
N VAL A 109 7.02 15.09 14.43
CA VAL A 109 5.70 15.63 14.78
C VAL A 109 4.79 15.45 13.56
N ILE A 110 3.71 14.73 13.76
CA ILE A 110 2.64 14.51 12.77
C ILE A 110 1.44 15.38 13.13
#